data_12b4da1080f4d3538598975943beb881
#
_entry.id   12b4da1080f4d3538598975943beb881
#
_cell.length_a   1.000
_cell.length_b   1.000
_cell.length_c   1.000
_cell.angle_alpha   90.00
_cell.angle_beta   90.00
_cell.angle_gamma   90.00
#
_symmetry.space_group_name_H-M   'P 1'
#
loop_
_entity.id
_entity.type
_entity.pdbx_description
1 polymer ?
#
loop_
_entity_poly.entity_id
_entity_poly.type
_entity_poly.pdbx_seq_one_letter_code
_entity_poly.pdbx_strand_id
1 'polypeptide(L)'
;MKLQKILNKFSRLHSREIDLSLDRIRLLMAKLGNPQDKIKCIQVCGTNGKGSTISFLRSILKEANYNCNIFTSPHVIRINERFIYNDKMISDNDLANLLNEVHEVNNGNALTYFDALTAGFFLVCMSYQYNIVLAEFGLFGRGDAVNILKENLANCISSISYDHLNWLPENDRTIERIIYEKTS
;
A
#
# COMPACT_ATOMS: atom_id res chain seq x y z
N MET A 1 15.50 -7.61 15.62
CA MET A 1 16.78 -7.23 15.03
C MET A 1 16.87 -7.38 13.52
N LYS A 2 16.38 -8.47 12.89
CA LYS A 2 16.41 -8.64 11.41
C LYS A 2 15.50 -7.63 10.69
N LEU A 3 14.27 -7.43 11.18
CA LEU A 3 13.30 -6.51 10.57
C LEU A 3 13.83 -5.07 10.54
N GLN A 4 14.34 -4.53 11.65
CA GLN A 4 14.87 -3.16 11.68
C GLN A 4 16.04 -2.95 10.71
N LYS A 5 16.89 -3.98 10.51
CA LYS A 5 18.01 -3.88 9.56
C LYS A 5 17.52 -3.73 8.11
N ILE A 6 16.50 -4.51 7.70
CA ILE A 6 15.97 -4.40 6.34
C ILE A 6 15.20 -3.10 6.13
N LEU A 7 14.42 -2.63 7.11
CA LEU A 7 13.74 -1.34 7.05
C LEU A 7 14.73 -0.18 6.87
N ASN A 8 15.86 -0.21 7.59
CA ASN A 8 16.92 0.80 7.45
C ASN A 8 17.62 0.75 6.07
N LYS A 9 17.62 -0.41 5.39
CA LYS A 9 18.13 -0.46 4.00
C LYS A 9 17.19 0.29 3.06
N PHE A 10 15.89 0.06 3.15
CA PHE A 10 14.93 0.75 2.27
C PHE A 10 14.90 2.26 2.48
N SER A 11 15.04 2.75 3.72
CA SER A 11 15.09 4.19 3.99
C SER A 11 16.28 4.91 3.32
N ARG A 12 17.26 4.16 2.80
CA ARG A 12 18.46 4.70 2.13
C ARG A 12 18.44 4.54 0.61
N LEU A 13 17.46 3.81 0.05
CA LEU A 13 17.40 3.55 -1.39
C LEU A 13 16.87 4.73 -2.20
N HIS A 14 16.21 5.68 -1.57
CA HIS A 14 15.67 6.86 -2.23
C HIS A 14 16.00 8.12 -1.43
N SER A 15 16.38 9.18 -2.14
CA SER A 15 16.74 10.47 -1.52
C SER A 15 15.54 11.24 -0.97
N ARG A 16 14.33 10.89 -1.42
CA ARG A 16 13.07 11.47 -0.96
C ARG A 16 12.25 10.40 -0.26
N GLU A 17 11.64 10.76 0.84
CA GLU A 17 10.73 9.88 1.58
C GLU A 17 9.46 9.58 0.78
N ILE A 18 8.98 10.57 0.02
CA ILE A 18 7.81 10.49 -0.84
C ILE A 18 8.18 10.94 -2.26
N ASP A 19 7.82 10.13 -3.21
CA ASP A 19 7.91 10.41 -4.64
C ASP A 19 6.72 9.76 -5.35
N LEU A 20 5.88 10.57 -5.96
CA LEU A 20 4.59 10.18 -6.54
C LEU A 20 4.70 9.63 -7.97
N SER A 21 5.87 9.07 -8.37
CA SER A 21 6.01 8.31 -9.61
C SER A 21 5.75 6.81 -9.36
N LEU A 22 5.01 6.17 -10.26
CA LEU A 22 4.74 4.73 -10.21
C LEU A 22 5.78 3.89 -10.97
N ASP A 23 6.74 4.50 -11.67
CA ASP A 23 7.65 3.77 -12.53
C ASP A 23 8.56 2.80 -11.76
N ARG A 24 9.02 3.22 -10.58
CA ARG A 24 9.87 2.40 -9.71
C ARG A 24 9.17 1.13 -9.26
N ILE A 25 7.96 1.29 -8.70
CA ILE A 25 7.20 0.14 -8.20
C ILE A 25 6.74 -0.75 -9.36
N ARG A 26 6.34 -0.20 -10.50
CA ARG A 26 5.98 -0.98 -11.70
C ARG A 26 7.15 -1.82 -12.20
N LEU A 27 8.37 -1.24 -12.24
CA LEU A 27 9.57 -1.97 -12.60
C LEU A 27 9.87 -3.12 -11.63
N LEU A 28 9.74 -2.88 -10.33
CA LEU A 28 9.92 -3.90 -9.30
C LEU A 28 8.87 -5.01 -9.43
N MET A 29 7.60 -4.63 -9.57
CA MET A 29 6.50 -5.61 -9.69
C MET A 29 6.64 -6.47 -10.95
N ALA A 30 7.11 -5.90 -12.05
CA ALA A 30 7.42 -6.68 -13.26
C ALA A 30 8.49 -7.75 -12.98
N LYS A 31 9.55 -7.42 -12.23
CA LYS A 31 10.58 -8.40 -11.82
C LYS A 31 10.03 -9.47 -10.86
N LEU A 32 9.04 -9.13 -10.05
CA LEU A 32 8.33 -10.04 -9.14
C LEU A 32 7.24 -10.87 -9.84
N GLY A 33 7.07 -10.74 -11.16
CA GLY A 33 6.07 -11.49 -11.95
C GLY A 33 4.67 -10.92 -11.90
N ASN A 34 4.52 -9.63 -11.59
CA ASN A 34 3.25 -8.88 -11.52
C ASN A 34 2.19 -9.56 -10.64
N PRO A 35 2.48 -9.87 -9.38
CA PRO A 35 1.51 -10.52 -8.50
C PRO A 35 0.21 -9.73 -8.34
N GLN A 36 0.26 -8.39 -8.41
CA GLN A 36 -0.89 -7.50 -8.31
C GLN A 36 -1.94 -7.73 -9.42
N ASP A 37 -1.55 -8.20 -10.58
CA ASP A 37 -2.47 -8.46 -11.71
C ASP A 37 -3.42 -9.63 -11.45
N LYS A 38 -3.18 -10.43 -10.40
CA LYS A 38 -3.99 -11.59 -10.02
C LYS A 38 -4.87 -11.32 -8.80
N ILE A 39 -4.81 -10.12 -8.25
CA ILE A 39 -5.44 -9.77 -6.98
C ILE A 39 -6.81 -9.12 -7.21
N LYS A 40 -7.83 -9.64 -6.53
CA LYS A 40 -9.15 -9.01 -6.42
C LYS A 40 -9.10 -8.01 -5.26
N CYS A 41 -9.06 -6.73 -5.56
CA CYS A 41 -8.83 -5.67 -4.58
C CYS A 41 -9.99 -4.68 -4.50
N ILE A 42 -10.31 -4.25 -3.29
CA ILE A 42 -11.06 -3.03 -3.01
C ILE A 42 -10.04 -2.03 -2.47
N GLN A 43 -9.88 -0.92 -3.16
CA GLN A 43 -8.99 0.16 -2.75
C GLN A 43 -9.78 1.24 -1.99
N VAL A 44 -9.16 1.79 -0.94
CA VAL A 44 -9.79 2.84 -0.12
C VAL A 44 -8.92 4.08 -0.11
N CYS A 45 -9.44 5.16 -0.68
CA CYS A 45 -8.85 6.48 -0.74
C CYS A 45 -9.62 7.47 0.14
N GLY A 46 -9.03 8.63 0.37
CA GLY A 46 -9.67 9.73 1.08
C GLY A 46 -8.71 10.50 1.97
N THR A 47 -9.20 11.55 2.60
CA THR A 47 -8.43 12.30 3.59
C THR A 47 -8.53 11.63 4.96
N ASN A 48 -9.72 11.49 5.50
CA ASN A 48 -9.98 10.87 6.79
C ASN A 48 -10.91 9.66 6.64
N GLY A 49 -10.86 8.73 7.59
CA GLY A 49 -11.78 7.59 7.65
C GLY A 49 -11.41 6.39 6.78
N LYS A 50 -10.28 6.39 6.04
CA LYS A 50 -9.82 5.26 5.23
C LYS A 50 -9.72 3.95 6.04
N GLY A 51 -8.93 3.97 7.12
CA GLY A 51 -8.75 2.82 7.99
C GLY A 51 -10.05 2.36 8.65
N SER A 52 -10.95 3.29 9.03
CA SER A 52 -12.29 2.96 9.55
C SER A 52 -13.14 2.26 8.48
N THR A 53 -13.11 2.76 7.24
CA THR A 53 -13.81 2.14 6.11
C THR A 53 -13.32 0.72 5.88
N ILE A 54 -12.00 0.49 5.89
CA ILE A 54 -11.41 -0.84 5.77
C ILE A 54 -11.85 -1.74 6.93
N SER A 55 -11.87 -1.23 8.15
CA SER A 55 -12.31 -2.00 9.33
C SER A 55 -13.78 -2.44 9.23
N PHE A 56 -14.67 -1.56 8.76
CA PHE A 56 -16.07 -1.90 8.51
C PHE A 56 -16.21 -2.90 7.37
N LEU A 57 -15.54 -2.68 6.24
CA LEU A 57 -15.54 -3.63 5.11
C LEU A 57 -15.06 -5.01 5.54
N ARG A 58 -13.94 -5.08 6.29
CA ARG A 58 -13.44 -6.34 6.85
C ARG A 58 -14.50 -7.06 7.67
N SER A 59 -15.18 -6.35 8.57
CA SER A 59 -16.20 -6.94 9.45
C SER A 59 -17.40 -7.46 8.65
N ILE A 60 -17.89 -6.68 7.68
CA ILE A 60 -19.01 -7.07 6.81
C ILE A 60 -18.63 -8.29 5.96
N LEU A 61 -17.46 -8.26 5.33
CA LEU A 61 -16.99 -9.36 4.49
C LEU A 61 -16.76 -10.64 5.29
N LYS A 62 -16.26 -10.52 6.52
CA LYS A 62 -16.07 -11.65 7.42
C LYS A 62 -17.39 -12.32 7.78
N GLU A 63 -18.43 -11.55 8.11
CA GLU A 63 -19.79 -12.09 8.37
C GLU A 63 -20.38 -12.75 7.12
N ALA A 64 -19.98 -12.32 5.94
CA ALA A 64 -20.33 -12.95 4.66
C ALA A 64 -19.40 -14.14 4.29
N ASN A 65 -18.57 -14.64 5.21
CA ASN A 65 -17.60 -15.72 5.02
C ASN A 65 -16.51 -15.44 3.97
N TYR A 66 -16.12 -14.18 3.78
CA TYR A 66 -14.99 -13.79 2.95
C TYR A 66 -13.74 -13.58 3.81
N ASN A 67 -12.64 -14.22 3.43
CA ASN A 67 -11.32 -13.94 3.99
C ASN A 67 -10.67 -12.76 3.29
N CYS A 68 -10.15 -11.82 4.07
CA CYS A 68 -9.50 -10.63 3.55
C CYS A 68 -8.04 -10.57 3.95
N ASN A 69 -7.17 -10.23 2.97
CA ASN A 69 -5.85 -9.71 3.23
C ASN A 69 -5.92 -8.17 3.22
N ILE A 70 -5.25 -7.52 4.15
CA ILE A 70 -5.45 -6.08 4.40
C ILE A 70 -4.12 -5.37 4.47
N PHE A 71 -4.03 -4.26 3.72
CA PHE A 71 -2.93 -3.31 3.77
C PHE A 71 -3.44 -1.94 4.22
N THR A 72 -2.86 -1.41 5.31
CA THR A 72 -3.23 -0.11 5.87
C THR A 72 -2.03 0.80 6.08
N SER A 73 -2.26 2.11 6.18
CA SER A 73 -1.23 3.11 6.44
C SER A 73 -1.81 4.39 7.07
N PRO A 74 -1.03 5.05 7.95
CA PRO A 74 0.18 4.58 8.60
C PRO A 74 -0.12 3.51 9.68
N HIS A 75 0.92 2.92 10.27
CA HIS A 75 0.80 2.16 11.51
C HIS A 75 0.82 3.11 12.74
N VAL A 76 0.27 2.65 13.84
CA VAL A 76 0.21 3.43 15.09
C VAL A 76 1.36 3.07 16.04
N ILE A 77 1.64 1.79 16.23
CA ILE A 77 2.66 1.29 17.16
C ILE A 77 3.79 0.59 16.40
N ARG A 78 3.46 -0.32 15.48
CA ARG A 78 4.45 -1.15 14.80
C ARG A 78 4.08 -1.41 13.34
N ILE A 79 5.09 -1.48 12.49
CA ILE A 79 4.93 -1.62 11.04
C ILE A 79 4.10 -2.83 10.61
N ASN A 80 4.11 -3.90 11.39
CA ASN A 80 3.37 -5.12 11.15
C ASN A 80 1.86 -4.90 11.05
N GLU A 81 1.33 -3.86 11.71
CA GLU A 81 -0.08 -3.47 11.65
C GLU A 81 -0.58 -3.23 10.23
N ARG A 82 0.35 -2.83 9.34
CA ARG A 82 0.03 -2.58 7.94
C ARG A 82 -0.30 -3.84 7.15
N PHE A 83 0.03 -5.02 7.69
CA PHE A 83 -0.02 -6.30 7.00
C PHE A 83 -0.86 -7.31 7.76
N ILE A 84 -2.09 -7.52 7.34
CA ILE A 84 -2.98 -8.51 7.95
C ILE A 84 -3.32 -9.58 6.92
N TYR A 85 -3.07 -10.84 7.27
CA TYR A 85 -3.36 -12.02 6.47
C TYR A 85 -4.11 -13.05 7.32
N ASN A 86 -5.20 -13.59 6.79
CA ASN A 86 -6.04 -14.55 7.53
C ASN A 86 -6.40 -14.06 8.95
N ASP A 87 -6.83 -12.81 9.05
CA ASP A 87 -7.16 -12.13 10.31
C ASP A 87 -6.01 -11.95 11.31
N LYS A 88 -4.78 -12.25 10.91
CA LYS A 88 -3.58 -12.12 11.77
C LYS A 88 -2.60 -11.11 11.21
N MET A 89 -2.01 -10.34 12.11
CA MET A 89 -0.88 -9.47 11.81
C MET A 89 0.34 -10.33 11.46
N ILE A 90 1.08 -9.95 10.42
CA ILE A 90 2.33 -10.62 10.02
C ILE A 90 3.36 -10.60 11.16
N SER A 91 4.11 -11.69 11.32
CA SER A 91 5.19 -11.74 12.30
C SER A 91 6.42 -10.91 11.87
N ASP A 92 7.28 -10.52 12.82
CA ASP A 92 8.52 -9.81 12.51
C ASP A 92 9.44 -10.61 11.58
N ASN A 93 9.48 -11.93 11.76
CA ASN A 93 10.33 -12.79 10.95
C ASN A 93 9.80 -12.90 9.52
N ASP A 94 8.49 -13.08 9.35
CA ASP A 94 7.87 -13.21 8.03
C ASP A 94 7.96 -11.87 7.28
N LEU A 95 7.70 -10.75 7.95
CA LEU A 95 7.87 -9.42 7.35
C LEU A 95 9.33 -9.15 6.97
N ALA A 96 10.29 -9.54 7.81
CA ALA A 96 11.70 -9.39 7.49
C ALA A 96 12.13 -10.24 6.30
N ASN A 97 11.66 -11.49 6.21
CA ASN A 97 11.95 -12.38 5.08
C ASN A 97 11.34 -11.83 3.78
N LEU A 98 10.08 -11.43 3.82
CA LEU A 98 9.38 -10.82 2.71
C LEU A 98 10.10 -9.57 2.17
N LEU A 99 10.47 -8.65 3.06
CA LEU A 99 11.18 -7.44 2.67
C LEU A 99 12.60 -7.71 2.18
N ASN A 100 13.27 -8.76 2.67
CA ASN A 100 14.55 -9.18 2.09
C ASN A 100 14.39 -9.68 0.66
N GLU A 101 13.36 -10.48 0.35
CA GLU A 101 13.08 -10.92 -1.01
C GLU A 101 12.84 -9.72 -1.95
N VAL A 102 12.00 -8.77 -1.52
CA VAL A 102 11.78 -7.51 -2.26
C VAL A 102 13.10 -6.76 -2.50
N HIS A 103 13.96 -6.67 -1.47
CA HIS A 103 15.25 -6.00 -1.58
C HIS A 103 16.21 -6.67 -2.57
N GLU A 104 16.29 -7.99 -2.55
CA GLU A 104 17.14 -8.77 -3.46
C GLU A 104 16.68 -8.62 -4.91
N VAL A 105 15.38 -8.73 -5.17
CA VAL A 105 14.82 -8.55 -6.53
C VAL A 105 14.97 -7.11 -7.01
N ASN A 106 14.83 -6.13 -6.10
CA ASN A 106 15.05 -4.71 -6.44
C ASN A 106 16.50 -4.44 -6.89
N ASN A 107 17.46 -5.15 -6.36
CA ASN A 107 18.87 -5.11 -6.74
C ASN A 107 19.46 -3.70 -6.72
N GLY A 108 19.20 -2.95 -5.64
CA GLY A 108 19.78 -1.61 -5.43
C GLY A 108 19.17 -0.47 -6.24
N ASN A 109 18.11 -0.71 -7.04
CA ASN A 109 17.44 0.37 -7.73
C ASN A 109 16.78 1.33 -6.73
N ALA A 110 16.59 2.59 -7.14
CA ALA A 110 15.85 3.56 -6.34
C ALA A 110 14.44 3.04 -6.04
N LEU A 111 14.03 3.10 -4.78
CA LEU A 111 12.74 2.61 -4.31
C LEU A 111 12.36 3.35 -3.03
N THR A 112 11.17 3.93 -2.97
CA THR A 112 10.71 4.53 -1.73
C THR A 112 10.39 3.47 -0.68
N TYR A 113 10.40 3.86 0.57
CA TYR A 113 10.01 2.98 1.66
C TYR A 113 8.60 2.42 1.48
N PHE A 114 7.65 3.26 1.02
CA PHE A 114 6.27 2.85 0.80
C PHE A 114 6.13 1.92 -0.42
N ASP A 115 6.88 2.16 -1.50
CA ASP A 115 6.94 1.23 -2.65
C ASP A 115 7.35 -0.18 -2.19
N ALA A 116 8.38 -0.28 -1.34
CA ALA A 116 8.86 -1.57 -0.84
C ALA A 116 7.81 -2.31 -0.01
N LEU A 117 7.10 -1.60 0.87
CA LEU A 117 6.04 -2.19 1.68
C LEU A 117 4.86 -2.65 0.81
N THR A 118 4.46 -1.83 -0.16
CA THR A 118 3.36 -2.15 -1.07
C THR A 118 3.70 -3.35 -1.95
N ALA A 119 4.91 -3.39 -2.53
CA ALA A 119 5.37 -4.54 -3.31
C ALA A 119 5.39 -5.82 -2.47
N GLY A 120 5.92 -5.74 -1.25
CA GLY A 120 5.92 -6.85 -0.31
C GLY A 120 4.51 -7.34 0.01
N PHE A 121 3.58 -6.43 0.25
CA PHE A 121 2.20 -6.80 0.52
C PHE A 121 1.56 -7.58 -0.64
N PHE A 122 1.66 -7.08 -1.87
CA PHE A 122 1.10 -7.76 -3.02
C PHE A 122 1.80 -9.11 -3.31
N LEU A 123 3.11 -9.17 -3.10
CA LEU A 123 3.86 -10.42 -3.27
C LEU A 123 3.37 -11.50 -2.32
N VAL A 124 3.24 -11.21 -1.04
CA VAL A 124 2.84 -12.19 -0.04
C VAL A 124 1.36 -12.58 -0.14
N CYS A 125 0.51 -11.72 -0.71
CA CYS A 125 -0.88 -12.09 -0.99
C CYS A 125 -0.99 -13.38 -1.83
N MET A 126 -0.02 -13.65 -2.69
CA MET A 126 0.00 -14.88 -3.50
C MET A 126 0.23 -16.15 -2.69
N SER A 127 0.76 -16.04 -1.47
CA SER A 127 1.07 -17.16 -0.58
C SER A 127 -0.06 -17.51 0.40
N TYR A 128 -1.07 -16.66 0.50
CA TYR A 128 -2.20 -16.86 1.41
C TYR A 128 -3.51 -17.04 0.65
N GLN A 129 -4.36 -17.92 1.17
CA GLN A 129 -5.72 -18.02 0.66
C GLN A 129 -6.53 -16.80 1.11
N TYR A 130 -7.14 -16.11 0.16
CA TYR A 130 -8.02 -14.97 0.40
C TYR A 130 -9.09 -14.90 -0.68
N ASN A 131 -10.18 -14.19 -0.36
CA ASN A 131 -11.23 -13.88 -1.35
C ASN A 131 -11.05 -12.47 -1.91
N ILE A 132 -10.73 -11.51 -1.05
CA ILE A 132 -10.64 -10.09 -1.37
C ILE A 132 -9.44 -9.48 -0.64
N VAL A 133 -8.75 -8.57 -1.31
CA VAL A 133 -7.75 -7.69 -0.71
C VAL A 133 -8.40 -6.33 -0.42
N LEU A 134 -8.17 -5.79 0.77
CA LEU A 134 -8.51 -4.42 1.13
C LEU A 134 -7.22 -3.61 1.24
N ALA A 135 -7.05 -2.59 0.41
CA ALA A 135 -5.83 -1.81 0.37
C ALA A 135 -6.10 -0.31 0.57
N GLU A 136 -5.42 0.28 1.56
CA GLU A 136 -5.48 1.70 1.85
C GLU A 136 -4.44 2.46 1.05
N PHE A 137 -4.84 3.55 0.38
CA PHE A 137 -3.89 4.52 -0.18
C PHE A 137 -3.14 5.26 0.93
N GLY A 138 -1.83 5.40 0.75
CA GLY A 138 -0.99 6.15 1.69
C GLY A 138 -1.10 7.65 1.50
N LEU A 139 -0.96 8.12 0.26
CA LEU A 139 -0.97 9.54 -0.07
C LEU A 139 -1.64 9.78 -1.42
N PHE A 140 -2.70 10.63 -1.44
CA PHE A 140 -3.48 10.86 -2.66
C PHE A 140 -4.06 9.56 -3.25
N GLY A 141 -3.95 9.36 -4.57
CA GLY A 141 -4.40 8.17 -5.29
C GLY A 141 -3.57 7.97 -6.55
N ARG A 142 -3.55 8.93 -7.46
CA ARG A 142 -2.95 8.85 -8.80
C ARG A 142 -1.48 8.39 -8.81
N GLY A 143 -0.66 8.91 -7.90
CA GLY A 143 0.77 8.58 -7.78
C GLY A 143 1.09 7.66 -6.62
N ASP A 144 0.09 7.08 -5.97
CA ASP A 144 0.29 6.19 -4.82
C ASP A 144 0.69 4.79 -5.27
N ALA A 145 1.64 4.18 -4.56
CA ALA A 145 2.13 2.84 -4.87
C ALA A 145 1.04 1.76 -4.89
N VAL A 146 -0.05 1.95 -4.17
CA VAL A 146 -1.21 1.03 -4.18
C VAL A 146 -1.96 1.10 -5.52
N ASN A 147 -1.86 2.20 -6.27
CA ASN A 147 -2.55 2.43 -7.55
C ASN A 147 -1.84 1.80 -8.76
N ILE A 148 -1.32 0.58 -8.62
CA ILE A 148 -0.66 -0.17 -9.70
C ILE A 148 -1.49 -1.34 -10.24
N LEU A 149 -2.66 -1.55 -9.66
CA LEU A 149 -3.59 -2.59 -10.08
C LEU A 149 -4.20 -2.23 -11.45
N LYS A 150 -4.33 -3.20 -12.35
CA LYS A 150 -4.99 -3.00 -13.64
C LYS A 150 -6.50 -2.94 -13.50
N GLU A 151 -7.04 -3.78 -12.62
CA GLU A 151 -8.47 -3.89 -12.38
C GLU A 151 -8.74 -4.00 -10.88
N ASN A 152 -9.75 -3.29 -10.41
CA ASN A 152 -10.22 -3.33 -9.03
C ASN A 152 -11.66 -3.82 -8.99
N LEU A 153 -12.03 -4.47 -7.88
CA LEU A 153 -13.43 -4.79 -7.61
C LEU A 153 -14.25 -3.52 -7.34
N ALA A 154 -13.66 -2.60 -6.59
CA ALA A 154 -14.24 -1.30 -6.27
C ALA A 154 -13.17 -0.32 -5.79
N ASN A 155 -13.43 0.96 -5.96
CA ASN A 155 -12.71 2.06 -5.33
C ASN A 155 -13.66 2.79 -4.37
N CYS A 156 -13.27 2.87 -3.10
CA CYS A 156 -14.03 3.58 -2.07
C CYS A 156 -13.34 4.91 -1.77
N ILE A 157 -14.10 6.00 -1.75
CA ILE A 157 -13.63 7.31 -1.32
C ILE A 157 -14.35 7.64 -0.02
N SER A 158 -13.60 7.78 1.09
CA SER A 158 -14.18 8.04 2.41
C SER A 158 -14.60 9.50 2.57
N SER A 159 -13.65 10.41 2.58
CA SER A 159 -13.90 11.86 2.63
C SER A 159 -12.78 12.59 1.90
N ILE A 160 -13.09 13.77 1.37
CA ILE A 160 -12.11 14.66 0.76
C ILE A 160 -12.14 16.00 1.49
N SER A 161 -10.98 16.43 1.95
CA SER A 161 -10.75 17.75 2.55
C SER A 161 -9.31 18.19 2.28
N TYR A 162 -8.96 19.39 2.66
CA TYR A 162 -7.59 19.89 2.56
C TYR A 162 -6.63 19.03 3.38
N ASP A 163 -5.63 18.47 2.69
CA ASP A 163 -4.60 17.62 3.25
C ASP A 163 -3.41 17.56 2.31
N HIS A 164 -2.23 17.27 2.85
CA HIS A 164 -1.00 17.05 2.05
C HIS A 164 -0.64 18.18 1.08
N LEU A 165 -1.03 19.42 1.38
CA LEU A 165 -0.81 20.58 0.51
C LEU A 165 0.67 20.82 0.17
N ASN A 166 1.58 20.39 1.04
CA ASN A 166 3.03 20.52 0.81
C ASN A 166 3.53 19.70 -0.39
N TRP A 167 2.74 18.73 -0.87
CA TRP A 167 3.07 17.89 -2.02
C TRP A 167 2.46 18.41 -3.33
N LEU A 168 1.71 19.51 -3.26
CA LEU A 168 1.14 20.18 -4.41
C LEU A 168 1.88 21.48 -4.70
N PRO A 169 1.96 21.90 -5.99
CA PRO A 169 2.47 23.22 -6.33
C PRO A 169 1.73 24.32 -5.58
N GLU A 170 2.42 25.35 -5.16
CA GLU A 170 1.83 26.44 -4.35
C GLU A 170 0.61 27.10 -5.00
N ASN A 171 0.67 27.25 -6.33
CA ASN A 171 -0.39 27.85 -7.14
C ASN A 171 -1.54 26.89 -7.45
N ASP A 172 -1.48 25.62 -6.99
CA ASP A 172 -2.47 24.57 -7.28
C ASP A 172 -2.93 23.82 -6.01
N ARG A 173 -2.84 24.48 -4.85
CA ARG A 173 -3.27 23.94 -3.55
C ARG A 173 -4.77 24.13 -3.34
N THR A 174 -5.56 23.55 -4.24
CA THR A 174 -7.02 23.67 -4.27
C THR A 174 -7.69 22.35 -3.89
N ILE A 175 -8.98 22.41 -3.52
CA ILE A 175 -9.75 21.20 -3.25
C ILE A 175 -9.97 20.39 -4.52
N GLU A 176 -10.15 21.04 -5.65
CA GLU A 176 -10.29 20.44 -6.98
C GLU A 176 -9.05 19.65 -7.34
N ARG A 177 -7.85 20.18 -7.04
CA ARG A 177 -6.60 19.46 -7.23
C ARG A 177 -6.52 18.23 -6.34
N ILE A 178 -6.90 18.33 -5.08
CA ILE A 178 -6.93 17.19 -4.16
C ILE A 178 -7.90 16.12 -4.65
N ILE A 179 -9.09 16.51 -5.13
CA ILE A 179 -10.06 15.60 -5.74
C ILE A 179 -9.41 14.89 -6.92
N TYR A 180 -8.82 15.62 -7.86
CA TYR A 180 -8.13 15.04 -9.01
C TYR A 180 -7.06 14.03 -8.60
N GLU A 181 -6.17 14.37 -7.66
CA GLU A 181 -5.11 13.46 -7.21
C GLU A 181 -5.64 12.21 -6.50
N LYS A 182 -6.82 12.28 -5.88
CA LYS A 182 -7.41 11.15 -5.15
C LYS A 182 -8.31 10.26 -6.02
N THR A 183 -8.80 10.74 -7.15
CA THR A 183 -9.81 10.03 -7.96
C THR A 183 -9.33 9.63 -9.35
N SER A 184 -8.05 9.88 -9.68
CA SER A 184 -7.46 9.57 -10.99
C SER A 184 -6.60 8.33 -10.97
#